data_db890340a421a441cfdfaaba24702723
#
_entry.id   db890340a421a441cfdfaaba24702723
#
_cell.length_a   1.000
_cell.length_b   1.000
_cell.length_c   1.000
_cell.angle_alpha   90.00
_cell.angle_beta   90.00
_cell.angle_gamma   90.00
#
_symmetry.space_group_name_H-M   'P 1'
#
loop_
_entity.id
_entity.type
_entity.pdbx_description
1 polymer ?
#
loop_
_entity_poly.entity_id
_entity_poly.type
_entity_poly.pdbx_seq_one_letter_code
_entity_poly.pdbx_strand_id
1 'polypeptide(L)'
;MTDFCQGEAPALFQTATVLECAPTIGAEPIGSVHSLALTADKKAVPAAGQFFMLRSAKSQQLLARPISVFSVTIVPNEDKIKIEFLILLKGQGTKELCALKPGDQVELLGPCGNAFPRPEAGANICLAGAGVGIAPIAGFASSLPDSTYDFFASFKSGSYGLKNVRAKNLTITTDDGSEGVHGMISAVLTASYLREKKYSAVYACGPTPMLRYIQGICREANVQCYLSLEQKMACGMGVCLGCTIQTVDGYKRCCKDGPVFPGQKIIFEEPARAEKRERLKSADLSVDIGGLRLKNPVIASSGTFGFGTEYESVFNIGLLGGISSKGLTIEPRQGNTGVRVWETPSGLMNSIGLQNPGIPHFIKEELGQMKKLGCAVIANLSGSTAESYCEGARLLEKSDVDAIELNISCPNVATGGAAMGMSCQSAGDITKKIRALVTKPLIVKLTPQAPDIVGVAMACKKAGADAISLCNSFQGVAIDIERGCPVFDKIKAGFGGPAVRPIALRLVWEVVEAMNKLPEEERIPVIGIGGIATWRDAVEFIMAGAAAVQVGTATFSNPFAMKEIVEGLEAFMKRKGYRTIKDFCGIAQTNR
;
A
#
# COMPACT_ATOMS: atom_id res chain seq x y z
N MET A 1 1.11 32.35 24.17
CA MET A 1 -0.02 32.34 23.21
C MET A 1 0.52 31.90 21.86
N THR A 2 -0.16 31.04 21.15
CA THR A 2 0.21 30.68 19.78
C THR A 2 -0.30 31.77 18.83
N ASP A 3 0.57 32.22 17.92
CA ASP A 3 0.30 33.38 17.03
C ASP A 3 -0.43 32.98 15.75
N PHE A 4 -1.64 32.39 15.87
CA PHE A 4 -2.45 32.10 14.71
C PHE A 4 -3.04 33.37 14.07
N CYS A 5 -2.82 33.54 12.76
CA CYS A 5 -3.39 34.65 11.99
C CYS A 5 -4.93 34.56 11.89
N GLN A 6 -5.56 35.73 11.75
CA GLN A 6 -7.01 35.84 11.48
C GLN A 6 -7.34 35.88 9.99
N GLY A 7 -6.34 36.06 9.11
CA GLY A 7 -6.50 36.19 7.66
C GLY A 7 -5.96 35.00 6.89
N GLU A 8 -6.38 34.87 5.64
CA GLU A 8 -5.86 33.87 4.72
C GLU A 8 -4.47 34.28 4.23
N ALA A 9 -3.41 33.66 4.78
CA ALA A 9 -2.10 33.75 4.17
C ALA A 9 -2.09 32.96 2.85
N PRO A 10 -1.42 33.44 1.78
CA PRO A 10 -1.29 32.68 0.56
C PRO A 10 -0.48 31.40 0.80
N ALA A 11 -0.88 30.31 0.18
CA ALA A 11 -0.10 29.07 0.24
C ALA A 11 1.25 29.27 -0.45
N LEU A 12 2.33 29.01 0.27
CA LEU A 12 3.70 29.12 -0.20
C LEU A 12 4.34 27.75 -0.28
N PHE A 13 5.13 27.51 -1.34
CA PHE A 13 6.05 26.38 -1.38
C PHE A 13 7.44 26.84 -0.94
N GLN A 14 7.98 26.19 0.09
CA GLN A 14 9.27 26.54 0.65
C GLN A 14 9.98 25.31 1.22
N THR A 15 11.27 25.47 1.48
CA THR A 15 12.05 24.51 2.26
C THR A 15 12.16 25.02 3.69
N ALA A 16 11.69 24.22 4.63
CA ALA A 16 11.75 24.49 6.07
C ALA A 16 12.86 23.64 6.72
N THR A 17 13.48 24.18 7.77
CA THR A 17 14.51 23.47 8.52
C THR A 17 13.93 22.86 9.78
N VAL A 18 14.28 21.59 10.04
CA VAL A 18 13.90 20.87 11.26
C VAL A 18 14.63 21.48 12.45
N LEU A 19 13.88 21.91 13.44
CA LEU A 19 14.40 22.34 14.75
C LEU A 19 14.49 21.15 15.71
N GLU A 20 13.44 20.34 15.74
CA GLU A 20 13.30 19.22 16.64
C GLU A 20 12.34 18.17 16.03
N CYS A 21 12.64 16.89 16.23
CA CYS A 21 11.74 15.78 15.96
C CYS A 21 11.94 14.72 17.06
N ALA A 22 10.89 14.50 17.86
CA ALA A 22 10.96 13.56 18.98
C ALA A 22 9.64 12.81 19.20
N PRO A 23 9.68 11.58 19.74
CA PRO A 23 8.47 10.89 20.20
C PRO A 23 7.72 11.73 21.23
N THR A 24 6.40 11.80 21.08
CA THR A 24 5.54 12.53 22.00
C THR A 24 5.31 11.72 23.27
N ILE A 25 5.55 12.33 24.43
CA ILE A 25 5.31 11.69 25.75
C ILE A 25 3.80 11.48 25.92
N GLY A 26 3.43 10.33 26.46
CA GLY A 26 2.02 9.93 26.68
C GLY A 26 1.38 9.17 25.51
N ALA A 27 1.96 9.22 24.31
CA ALA A 27 1.45 8.43 23.17
C ALA A 27 1.88 6.96 23.27
N GLU A 28 0.90 6.04 23.26
CA GLU A 28 1.14 4.60 23.30
C GLU A 28 0.69 3.91 21.97
N PRO A 29 1.45 2.95 21.44
CA PRO A 29 2.79 2.57 21.92
C PRO A 29 3.81 3.71 21.74
N ILE A 30 4.83 3.73 22.61
CA ILE A 30 5.90 4.75 22.56
C ILE A 30 6.45 4.90 21.14
N GLY A 31 6.58 6.14 20.66
CA GLY A 31 7.02 6.43 19.29
C GLY A 31 5.92 6.31 18.23
N SER A 32 4.67 6.03 18.59
CA SER A 32 3.55 6.03 17.64
C SER A 32 3.19 7.44 17.13
N VAL A 33 3.43 8.47 17.95
CA VAL A 33 3.24 9.88 17.60
C VAL A 33 4.53 10.66 17.87
N HIS A 34 4.91 11.53 16.93
CA HIS A 34 6.07 12.41 17.05
C HIS A 34 5.64 13.87 17.00
N SER A 35 6.32 14.69 17.79
CA SER A 35 6.32 16.15 17.63
C SER A 35 7.43 16.53 16.66
N LEU A 36 7.09 17.29 15.61
CA LEU A 36 8.02 17.85 14.64
C LEU A 36 7.91 19.38 14.66
N ALA A 37 9.02 20.05 14.97
CA ALA A 37 9.12 21.50 14.95
C ALA A 37 10.00 21.96 13.77
N LEU A 38 9.47 22.90 12.96
CA LEU A 38 10.12 23.46 11.78
C LEU A 38 10.22 24.98 11.87
N THR A 39 11.29 25.58 11.26
CA THR A 39 11.28 27.01 10.90
C THR A 39 10.74 27.19 9.49
N ALA A 40 9.88 28.19 9.29
CA ALA A 40 9.33 28.58 8.01
C ALA A 40 9.29 30.10 7.85
N ASP A 41 9.01 30.59 6.65
CA ASP A 41 8.83 32.02 6.36
C ASP A 41 7.60 32.57 7.10
N LYS A 42 7.73 33.76 7.68
CA LYS A 42 6.66 34.48 8.39
C LYS A 42 5.42 34.75 7.52
N LYS A 43 5.59 34.84 6.20
CA LYS A 43 4.46 34.98 5.26
C LYS A 43 3.53 33.77 5.24
N ALA A 44 3.96 32.62 5.78
CA ALA A 44 3.17 31.38 5.85
C ALA A 44 2.51 31.15 7.21
N VAL A 45 2.22 32.19 8.00
CA VAL A 45 1.54 32.05 9.30
C VAL A 45 0.13 31.45 9.09
N PRO A 46 -0.15 30.27 9.64
CA PRO A 46 -1.45 29.63 9.47
C PRO A 46 -2.51 30.20 10.42
N ALA A 47 -3.77 30.04 10.05
CA ALA A 47 -4.89 30.13 10.96
C ALA A 47 -5.18 28.76 11.61
N ALA A 48 -5.82 28.77 12.79
CA ALA A 48 -6.14 27.54 13.52
C ALA A 48 -7.10 26.64 12.73
N GLY A 49 -6.73 25.37 12.53
CA GLY A 49 -7.47 24.40 11.71
C GLY A 49 -6.83 24.13 10.34
N GLN A 50 -5.99 25.04 9.85
CA GLN A 50 -5.23 24.82 8.61
C GLN A 50 -4.12 23.76 8.78
N PHE A 51 -3.60 23.30 7.65
CA PHE A 51 -2.57 22.26 7.57
C PHE A 51 -1.50 22.63 6.55
N PHE A 52 -0.42 21.87 6.55
CA PHE A 52 0.61 21.92 5.51
C PHE A 52 0.81 20.55 4.87
N MET A 53 1.23 20.55 3.60
CA MET A 53 1.72 19.37 2.89
C MET A 53 3.22 19.27 3.15
N LEU A 54 3.66 18.20 3.85
CA LEU A 54 5.05 17.98 4.26
C LEU A 54 5.65 16.80 3.51
N ARG A 55 6.89 16.96 3.03
CA ARG A 55 7.71 15.88 2.47
C ARG A 55 9.16 16.09 2.89
N SER A 56 9.84 15.04 3.38
CA SER A 56 11.30 15.10 3.56
C SER A 56 11.98 15.42 2.22
N ALA A 57 12.93 16.33 2.20
CA ALA A 57 13.67 16.67 0.97
C ALA A 57 14.42 15.47 0.36
N LYS A 58 14.73 14.44 1.19
CA LYS A 58 15.37 13.18 0.78
C LYS A 58 14.39 12.06 0.48
N SER A 59 13.07 12.34 0.48
CA SER A 59 12.03 11.31 0.34
C SER A 59 11.99 10.71 -1.06
N GLN A 60 11.86 9.39 -1.13
CA GLN A 60 11.53 8.65 -2.34
C GLN A 60 10.01 8.60 -2.60
N GLN A 61 9.19 9.14 -1.69
CA GLN A 61 7.74 9.17 -1.85
C GLN A 61 7.34 10.32 -2.76
N LEU A 62 6.50 10.05 -3.75
CA LEU A 62 6.02 11.06 -4.69
C LEU A 62 5.18 12.14 -4.02
N LEU A 63 4.26 11.75 -3.14
CA LEU A 63 3.30 12.67 -2.53
C LEU A 63 3.79 13.19 -1.18
N ALA A 64 3.53 14.46 -0.89
CA ALA A 64 3.63 15.04 0.44
C ALA A 64 2.49 14.54 1.36
N ARG A 65 2.62 14.76 2.66
CA ARG A 65 1.64 14.36 3.69
C ARG A 65 0.93 15.59 4.23
N PRO A 66 -0.44 15.61 4.23
CA PRO A 66 -1.19 16.66 4.89
C PRO A 66 -1.08 16.48 6.41
N ILE A 67 -0.50 17.46 7.08
CA ILE A 67 -0.33 17.45 8.54
C ILE A 67 -0.89 18.74 9.09
N SER A 68 -1.86 18.61 10.02
CA SER A 68 -2.50 19.76 10.69
C SER A 68 -1.52 20.46 11.61
N VAL A 69 -1.61 21.78 11.66
CA VAL A 69 -0.80 22.60 12.55
C VAL A 69 -1.24 22.39 14.00
N PHE A 70 -0.26 22.10 14.87
CA PHE A 70 -0.46 21.99 16.31
C PHE A 70 -0.24 23.34 17.03
N SER A 71 0.87 24.02 16.71
CA SER A 71 1.14 25.36 17.24
C SER A 71 2.00 26.17 16.27
N VAL A 72 1.92 27.47 16.39
CA VAL A 72 2.78 28.41 15.67
C VAL A 72 3.27 29.49 16.63
N THR A 73 4.52 29.89 16.49
CA THR A 73 5.13 30.98 17.26
C THR A 73 5.96 31.84 16.31
N ILE A 74 5.73 33.16 16.35
CA ILE A 74 6.55 34.13 15.60
C ILE A 74 7.92 34.23 16.29
N VAL A 75 8.99 34.09 15.52
CA VAL A 75 10.36 34.26 16.04
C VAL A 75 10.63 35.76 16.16
N PRO A 76 10.93 36.27 17.37
CA PRO A 76 11.21 37.70 17.56
C PRO A 76 12.41 38.15 16.71
N ASN A 77 12.26 39.32 16.07
CA ASN A 77 13.33 39.95 15.26
C ASN A 77 13.79 39.15 14.02
N GLU A 78 13.02 38.12 13.59
CA GLU A 78 13.28 37.36 12.37
C GLU A 78 12.02 37.35 11.49
N ASP A 79 12.22 37.23 10.16
CA ASP A 79 11.13 36.98 9.21
C ASP A 79 10.77 35.50 9.15
N LYS A 80 10.71 34.85 10.31
CA LYS A 80 10.45 33.41 10.48
C LYS A 80 9.41 33.12 11.54
N ILE A 81 8.82 31.95 11.39
CA ILE A 81 7.93 31.35 12.37
C ILE A 81 8.44 29.95 12.74
N LYS A 82 8.18 29.53 13.96
CA LYS A 82 8.28 28.13 14.38
C LYS A 82 6.90 27.51 14.27
N ILE A 83 6.79 26.43 13.49
CA ILE A 83 5.56 25.64 13.35
C ILE A 83 5.78 24.27 13.99
N GLU A 84 4.85 23.82 14.83
CA GLU A 84 4.89 22.49 15.42
C GLU A 84 3.74 21.64 14.88
N PHE A 85 4.04 20.36 14.65
CA PHE A 85 3.14 19.34 14.14
C PHE A 85 3.13 18.13 15.05
N LEU A 86 1.99 17.43 15.16
CA LEU A 86 1.91 16.09 15.73
C LEU A 86 1.71 15.08 14.59
N ILE A 87 2.61 14.12 14.45
CA ILE A 87 2.64 13.17 13.34
C ILE A 87 2.41 11.76 13.85
N LEU A 88 1.30 11.15 13.44
CA LEU A 88 1.04 9.72 13.67
C LEU A 88 1.86 8.87 12.69
N LEU A 89 2.70 7.98 13.21
CA LEU A 89 3.50 7.05 12.44
C LEU A 89 2.60 5.95 11.83
N LYS A 90 2.24 6.09 10.56
CA LYS A 90 1.27 5.22 9.88
C LYS A 90 1.81 4.52 8.63
N GLY A 91 2.55 5.22 7.80
CA GLY A 91 3.08 4.72 6.53
C GLY A 91 4.47 5.27 6.21
N GLN A 92 5.03 4.91 5.05
CA GLN A 92 6.43 5.24 4.72
C GLN A 92 6.72 6.75 4.82
N GLY A 93 5.88 7.61 4.24
CA GLY A 93 6.13 9.06 4.29
C GLY A 93 6.10 9.65 5.71
N THR A 94 5.25 9.14 6.62
CA THR A 94 5.26 9.56 8.03
C THR A 94 6.45 8.96 8.79
N LYS A 95 6.94 7.75 8.41
CA LYS A 95 8.19 7.20 8.96
C LYS A 95 9.39 8.09 8.62
N GLU A 96 9.47 8.55 7.37
CA GLU A 96 10.54 9.45 6.92
C GLU A 96 10.50 10.79 7.66
N LEU A 97 9.31 11.37 7.87
CA LEU A 97 9.13 12.60 8.65
C LEU A 97 9.49 12.42 10.13
N CYS A 98 9.12 11.28 10.74
CA CYS A 98 9.46 10.98 12.14
C CYS A 98 10.93 10.60 12.38
N ALA A 99 11.68 10.28 11.32
CA ALA A 99 13.11 9.96 11.38
C ALA A 99 14.03 11.18 11.16
N LEU A 100 13.47 12.36 10.91
CA LEU A 100 14.23 13.60 10.68
C LEU A 100 14.98 14.03 11.93
N LYS A 101 16.12 14.70 11.71
CA LYS A 101 17.00 15.24 12.75
C LYS A 101 17.08 16.76 12.65
N PRO A 102 17.40 17.47 13.72
CA PRO A 102 17.69 18.90 13.66
C PRO A 102 18.67 19.23 12.52
N GLY A 103 18.33 20.26 11.72
CA GLY A 103 19.09 20.66 10.53
C GLY A 103 18.63 20.00 9.21
N ASP A 104 17.89 18.90 9.25
CA ASP A 104 17.32 18.31 8.03
C ASP A 104 16.31 19.26 7.37
N GLN A 105 16.09 19.08 6.07
CA GLN A 105 15.21 19.91 5.25
C GLN A 105 13.88 19.20 4.95
N VAL A 106 12.79 19.97 5.02
CA VAL A 106 11.44 19.53 4.71
C VAL A 106 10.84 20.45 3.66
N GLU A 107 10.34 19.90 2.58
CA GLU A 107 9.50 20.62 1.64
C GLU A 107 8.13 20.86 2.28
N LEU A 108 7.73 22.11 2.29
CA LEU A 108 6.54 22.62 2.97
C LEU A 108 5.69 23.41 1.99
N LEU A 109 4.47 22.94 1.74
CA LEU A 109 3.47 23.68 0.95
C LEU A 109 2.29 24.03 1.87
N GLY A 110 2.01 25.30 2.03
CA GLY A 110 0.90 25.78 2.85
C GLY A 110 1.08 27.24 3.31
N PRO A 111 0.19 27.74 4.18
CA PRO A 111 -0.94 27.03 4.79
C PRO A 111 -2.03 26.66 3.77
N CYS A 112 -2.64 25.49 3.95
CA CYS A 112 -3.69 24.97 3.09
C CYS A 112 -5.01 24.85 3.83
N GLY A 113 -6.11 24.96 3.08
CA GLY A 113 -7.47 24.83 3.61
C GLY A 113 -7.95 26.04 4.39
N ASN A 114 -9.15 25.90 4.95
CA ASN A 114 -9.80 26.93 5.79
C ASN A 114 -9.48 26.73 7.28
N ALA A 115 -9.88 27.72 8.08
CA ALA A 115 -9.75 27.73 9.54
C ALA A 115 -11.05 27.33 10.24
N PHE A 116 -10.96 27.02 11.53
CA PHE A 116 -12.14 26.98 12.40
C PHE A 116 -12.76 28.39 12.50
N PRO A 117 -14.09 28.52 12.33
CA PRO A 117 -14.77 29.79 12.51
C PRO A 117 -14.67 30.21 13.98
N ARG A 118 -14.41 31.50 14.23
CA ARG A 118 -14.36 32.01 15.58
C ARG A 118 -15.75 32.02 16.23
N PRO A 119 -15.87 31.60 17.50
CA PRO A 119 -17.10 31.70 18.23
C PRO A 119 -17.46 33.19 18.48
N GLU A 120 -18.74 33.46 18.63
CA GLU A 120 -19.19 34.77 19.09
C GLU A 120 -18.65 35.07 20.50
N ALA A 121 -18.48 36.34 20.81
CA ALA A 121 -18.01 36.76 22.12
C ALA A 121 -18.98 36.30 23.24
N GLY A 122 -18.46 35.60 24.24
CA GLY A 122 -19.25 35.03 25.33
C GLY A 122 -19.99 33.72 25.00
N ALA A 123 -19.83 33.19 23.81
CA ALA A 123 -20.43 31.90 23.43
C ALA A 123 -19.90 30.77 24.30
N ASN A 124 -20.77 29.91 24.79
CA ASN A 124 -20.41 28.69 25.50
C ASN A 124 -20.13 27.60 24.48
N ILE A 125 -18.87 27.15 24.34
CA ILE A 125 -18.44 26.22 23.32
C ILE A 125 -17.77 24.99 23.89
N CYS A 126 -17.85 23.91 23.12
CA CYS A 126 -17.22 22.63 23.40
C CYS A 126 -16.18 22.29 22.32
N LEU A 127 -14.96 21.95 22.72
CA LEU A 127 -13.90 21.47 21.86
C LEU A 127 -13.71 19.97 22.07
N ALA A 128 -13.59 19.18 21.01
CA ALA A 128 -13.50 17.73 21.08
C ALA A 128 -12.41 17.19 20.15
N GLY A 129 -11.39 16.53 20.70
CA GLY A 129 -10.29 15.96 19.93
C GLY A 129 -10.04 14.48 20.25
N ALA A 130 -9.69 13.66 19.24
CA ALA A 130 -9.28 12.28 19.50
C ALA A 130 -8.04 11.87 18.72
N GLY A 131 -7.16 11.10 19.41
CA GLY A 131 -5.89 10.67 18.86
C GLY A 131 -5.07 11.85 18.32
N VAL A 132 -4.47 11.71 17.13
CA VAL A 132 -3.70 12.80 16.51
C VAL A 132 -4.58 14.00 16.07
N GLY A 133 -5.92 13.82 15.97
CA GLY A 133 -6.86 14.92 15.75
C GLY A 133 -6.90 15.95 16.90
N ILE A 134 -6.23 15.63 18.01
CA ILE A 134 -5.99 16.59 19.08
C ILE A 134 -5.19 17.82 18.59
N ALA A 135 -4.29 17.67 17.61
CA ALA A 135 -3.41 18.72 17.15
C ALA A 135 -4.15 20.00 16.69
N PRO A 136 -5.05 19.95 15.68
CA PRO A 136 -5.74 21.15 15.22
C PRO A 136 -6.72 21.71 16.27
N ILE A 137 -7.31 20.88 17.14
CA ILE A 137 -8.23 21.31 18.18
C ILE A 137 -7.48 21.99 19.34
N ALA A 138 -6.33 21.46 19.77
CA ALA A 138 -5.49 22.09 20.77
C ALA A 138 -4.88 23.40 20.23
N GLY A 139 -4.52 23.42 18.93
CA GLY A 139 -4.11 24.64 18.24
C GLY A 139 -5.22 25.69 18.24
N PHE A 140 -6.46 25.29 17.96
CA PHE A 140 -7.61 26.21 18.04
C PHE A 140 -7.85 26.68 19.47
N ALA A 141 -7.84 25.79 20.45
CA ALA A 141 -7.97 26.11 21.87
C ALA A 141 -6.97 27.19 22.32
N SER A 142 -5.71 27.09 21.89
CA SER A 142 -4.67 28.06 22.25
C SER A 142 -4.85 29.46 21.61
N SER A 143 -5.74 29.59 20.62
CA SER A 143 -6.12 30.86 20.01
C SER A 143 -7.33 31.53 20.68
N LEU A 144 -7.96 30.84 21.64
CA LEU A 144 -9.11 31.35 22.40
C LEU A 144 -8.68 31.86 23.78
N PRO A 145 -9.46 32.75 24.39
CA PRO A 145 -9.17 33.18 25.76
C PRO A 145 -9.22 32.01 26.75
N ASP A 146 -8.37 32.04 27.75
CA ASP A 146 -8.29 31.02 28.79
C ASP A 146 -9.65 30.85 29.50
N SER A 147 -10.02 29.60 29.83
CA SER A 147 -11.24 29.27 30.57
C SER A 147 -12.56 29.68 29.92
N THR A 148 -12.60 29.88 28.59
CA THR A 148 -13.83 30.23 27.85
C THR A 148 -14.50 29.05 27.16
N TYR A 149 -13.94 27.85 27.26
CA TYR A 149 -14.41 26.64 26.57
C TYR A 149 -14.26 25.41 27.45
N ASP A 150 -15.06 24.38 27.20
CA ASP A 150 -14.86 23.04 27.73
C ASP A 150 -14.12 22.20 26.69
N PHE A 151 -13.21 21.30 27.14
CA PHE A 151 -12.37 20.50 26.27
C PHE A 151 -12.48 19.01 26.57
N PHE A 152 -12.81 18.21 25.56
CA PHE A 152 -12.89 16.76 25.62
C PHE A 152 -11.78 16.14 24.77
N ALA A 153 -10.91 15.35 25.39
CA ALA A 153 -9.81 14.67 24.74
C ALA A 153 -9.96 13.15 24.88
N SER A 154 -9.90 12.42 23.76
CA SER A 154 -10.08 10.96 23.74
C SER A 154 -8.86 10.27 23.12
N PHE A 155 -8.31 9.27 23.80
CA PHE A 155 -7.14 8.55 23.38
C PHE A 155 -7.36 7.04 23.51
N LYS A 156 -6.46 6.25 22.89
CA LYS A 156 -6.42 4.81 23.12
C LYS A 156 -5.92 4.46 24.51
N SER A 157 -4.82 5.11 24.89
CA SER A 157 -4.10 5.02 26.15
C SER A 157 -3.26 6.29 26.29
N GLY A 158 -3.12 6.82 27.49
CA GLY A 158 -2.33 8.01 27.79
C GLY A 158 -2.61 9.25 26.94
N SER A 159 -2.64 10.40 27.55
CA SER A 159 -2.91 11.68 26.88
C SER A 159 -1.64 12.36 26.35
N TYR A 160 -1.76 13.09 25.24
CA TYR A 160 -0.70 13.92 24.68
C TYR A 160 -1.25 15.14 23.96
N GLY A 161 -0.38 16.12 23.65
CA GLY A 161 -0.76 17.30 22.88
C GLY A 161 -1.61 18.32 23.65
N LEU A 162 -1.74 18.22 24.97
CA LEU A 162 -2.58 19.07 25.80
C LEU A 162 -1.84 20.24 26.49
N LYS A 163 -0.51 20.37 26.26
CA LYS A 163 0.34 21.36 26.97
C LYS A 163 -0.16 22.81 26.91
N ASN A 164 -0.84 23.20 25.81
CA ASN A 164 -1.33 24.56 25.57
C ASN A 164 -2.84 24.71 25.77
N VAL A 165 -3.55 23.69 26.23
CA VAL A 165 -4.99 23.74 26.50
C VAL A 165 -5.23 24.43 27.84
N ARG A 166 -6.05 25.48 27.84
CA ARG A 166 -6.46 26.27 29.01
C ARG A 166 -7.97 26.29 29.12
N ALA A 167 -8.56 25.11 29.14
CA ALA A 167 -10.01 24.95 29.22
C ALA A 167 -10.57 25.31 30.59
N LYS A 168 -11.86 25.70 30.64
CA LYS A 168 -12.62 25.80 31.86
C LYS A 168 -12.78 24.44 32.53
N ASN A 169 -13.14 23.43 31.72
CA ASN A 169 -13.20 22.04 32.15
C ASN A 169 -12.46 21.17 31.08
N LEU A 170 -11.51 20.35 31.54
CA LEU A 170 -10.82 19.37 30.70
C LEU A 170 -11.28 17.97 31.10
N THR A 171 -11.84 17.23 30.17
CA THR A 171 -12.26 15.84 30.36
C THR A 171 -11.44 14.95 29.44
N ILE A 172 -10.73 13.98 29.99
CA ILE A 172 -9.93 12.99 29.26
C ILE A 172 -10.63 11.64 29.33
N THR A 173 -10.69 10.93 28.20
CA THR A 173 -11.12 9.54 28.13
C THR A 173 -10.03 8.67 27.49
N THR A 174 -9.85 7.43 27.97
CA THR A 174 -8.97 6.45 27.37
C THR A 174 -9.70 5.12 27.19
N ASP A 175 -9.48 4.48 26.01
CA ASP A 175 -10.15 3.21 25.67
C ASP A 175 -9.79 2.09 26.65
N ASP A 176 -8.58 2.12 27.22
CA ASP A 176 -8.06 1.13 28.17
C ASP A 176 -8.20 1.53 29.64
N GLY A 177 -8.71 2.73 29.93
CA GLY A 177 -8.87 3.23 31.28
C GLY A 177 -7.56 3.67 31.98
N SER A 178 -6.47 3.82 31.23
CA SER A 178 -5.16 4.21 31.79
C SER A 178 -5.13 5.63 32.33
N GLU A 179 -6.00 6.53 31.81
CA GLU A 179 -6.10 7.92 32.24
C GLU A 179 -7.53 8.45 32.07
N GLY A 180 -8.01 9.24 33.04
CA GLY A 180 -9.33 9.88 32.97
C GLY A 180 -10.48 8.87 33.05
N VAL A 181 -11.54 9.09 32.25
CA VAL A 181 -12.71 8.20 32.20
C VAL A 181 -12.46 7.04 31.24
N HIS A 182 -12.73 5.83 31.68
CA HIS A 182 -12.60 4.64 30.82
C HIS A 182 -13.66 4.64 29.71
N GLY A 183 -13.21 4.52 28.49
CA GLY A 183 -14.05 4.42 27.30
C GLY A 183 -13.81 5.52 26.26
N MET A 184 -14.61 5.50 25.21
CA MET A 184 -14.57 6.51 24.14
C MET A 184 -15.23 7.81 24.57
N ILE A 185 -15.09 8.87 23.77
CA ILE A 185 -15.70 10.18 24.01
C ILE A 185 -17.23 10.12 24.24
N SER A 186 -17.90 9.10 23.69
CA SER A 186 -19.33 8.85 23.88
C SER A 186 -19.73 8.52 25.32
N ALA A 187 -18.77 8.14 26.16
CA ALA A 187 -19.02 7.91 27.58
C ALA A 187 -19.30 9.21 28.38
N VAL A 188 -18.80 10.33 27.87
CA VAL A 188 -18.84 11.63 28.59
C VAL A 188 -19.55 12.75 27.81
N LEU A 189 -19.57 12.70 26.49
CA LEU A 189 -20.19 13.73 25.64
C LEU A 189 -21.42 13.15 24.94
N THR A 190 -22.61 13.51 25.41
CA THR A 190 -23.91 13.01 24.91
C THR A 190 -24.82 14.16 24.48
N ALA A 191 -25.89 13.89 23.74
CA ALA A 191 -26.87 14.90 23.35
C ALA A 191 -27.56 15.55 24.56
N SER A 192 -27.84 14.79 25.63
CA SER A 192 -28.37 15.31 26.88
C SER A 192 -27.38 16.26 27.57
N TYR A 193 -26.10 15.90 27.59
CA TYR A 193 -25.06 16.76 28.14
C TYR A 193 -24.92 18.09 27.35
N LEU A 194 -24.98 18.03 26.01
CA LEU A 194 -24.94 19.24 25.18
C LEU A 194 -26.11 20.18 25.49
N ARG A 195 -27.32 19.64 25.67
CA ARG A 195 -28.52 20.41 26.05
C ARG A 195 -28.43 21.01 27.45
N GLU A 196 -27.97 20.21 28.42
CA GLU A 196 -27.80 20.67 29.82
C GLU A 196 -26.81 21.82 29.90
N LYS A 197 -25.66 21.69 29.26
CA LYS A 197 -24.62 22.72 29.24
C LYS A 197 -24.93 23.90 28.33
N LYS A 198 -25.96 23.84 27.49
CA LYS A 198 -26.39 24.88 26.56
C LYS A 198 -25.24 25.38 25.67
N TYR A 199 -24.48 24.46 25.09
CA TYR A 199 -23.43 24.85 24.14
C TYR A 199 -24.03 25.45 22.88
N SER A 200 -23.42 26.54 22.40
CA SER A 200 -23.77 27.19 21.13
C SER A 200 -23.11 26.45 19.93
N ALA A 201 -21.92 25.89 20.14
CA ALA A 201 -21.21 25.14 19.11
C ALA A 201 -20.28 24.07 19.68
N VAL A 202 -20.05 23.00 18.88
CA VAL A 202 -19.05 21.96 19.10
C VAL A 202 -18.05 22.01 17.97
N TYR A 203 -16.75 22.06 18.27
CA TYR A 203 -15.66 21.99 17.32
C TYR A 203 -14.92 20.68 17.51
N ALA A 204 -14.76 19.87 16.44
CA ALA A 204 -14.19 18.56 16.60
C ALA A 204 -13.21 18.17 15.49
N CYS A 205 -12.17 17.38 15.88
CA CYS A 205 -11.27 16.68 14.96
C CYS A 205 -10.88 15.32 15.54
N GLY A 206 -10.89 14.28 14.70
CA GLY A 206 -10.56 12.93 15.10
C GLY A 206 -10.96 11.89 14.06
N PRO A 207 -10.97 10.60 14.42
CA PRO A 207 -11.39 9.54 13.52
C PRO A 207 -12.84 9.70 13.03
N THR A 208 -13.10 9.32 11.79
CA THR A 208 -14.44 9.41 11.15
C THR A 208 -15.59 8.87 12.02
N PRO A 209 -15.48 7.73 12.73
CA PRO A 209 -16.54 7.25 13.62
C PRO A 209 -16.88 8.24 14.75
N MET A 210 -15.87 8.91 15.34
CA MET A 210 -16.09 9.93 16.35
C MET A 210 -16.78 11.15 15.77
N LEU A 211 -16.34 11.64 14.60
CA LEU A 211 -16.94 12.81 13.95
C LEU A 211 -18.40 12.56 13.56
N ARG A 212 -18.70 11.35 13.08
CA ARG A 212 -20.09 10.93 12.82
C ARG A 212 -20.94 10.91 14.10
N TYR A 213 -20.38 10.38 15.18
CA TYR A 213 -21.05 10.39 16.49
C TYR A 213 -21.35 11.81 16.96
N ILE A 214 -20.35 12.71 16.90
CA ILE A 214 -20.53 14.13 17.28
C ILE A 214 -21.57 14.81 16.40
N GLN A 215 -21.55 14.59 15.09
CA GLN A 215 -22.61 15.10 14.19
C GLN A 215 -24.00 14.64 14.65
N GLY A 216 -24.12 13.36 15.02
CA GLY A 216 -25.40 12.77 15.48
C GLY A 216 -25.93 13.41 16.74
N ILE A 217 -25.10 13.51 17.78
CA ILE A 217 -25.52 14.13 19.06
C ILE A 217 -25.76 15.63 18.95
N CYS A 218 -25.02 16.34 18.11
CA CYS A 218 -25.24 17.75 17.84
C CYS A 218 -26.56 17.99 17.11
N ARG A 219 -26.89 17.14 16.13
CA ARG A 219 -28.20 17.19 15.44
C ARG A 219 -29.35 16.92 16.41
N GLU A 220 -29.23 15.90 17.28
CA GLU A 220 -30.23 15.57 18.28
C GLU A 220 -30.41 16.68 19.32
N ALA A 221 -29.31 17.32 19.72
CA ALA A 221 -29.32 18.42 20.68
C ALA A 221 -29.68 19.79 20.07
N ASN A 222 -29.80 19.89 18.73
CA ASN A 222 -29.94 21.15 17.99
C ASN A 222 -28.79 22.14 18.26
N VAL A 223 -27.54 21.62 18.29
CA VAL A 223 -26.33 22.41 18.50
C VAL A 223 -25.52 22.45 17.20
N GLN A 224 -24.98 23.63 16.86
CA GLN A 224 -24.07 23.78 15.72
C GLN A 224 -22.79 22.95 15.93
N CYS A 225 -22.25 22.31 14.87
CA CYS A 225 -20.94 21.71 14.97
C CYS A 225 -20.06 21.99 13.75
N TYR A 226 -18.74 22.08 13.98
CA TYR A 226 -17.72 22.27 12.99
C TYR A 226 -16.73 21.12 13.08
N LEU A 227 -16.61 20.35 12.00
CA LEU A 227 -15.83 19.11 11.97
C LEU A 227 -14.65 19.27 11.02
N SER A 228 -13.43 19.05 11.51
CA SER A 228 -12.22 18.99 10.69
C SER A 228 -12.02 17.57 10.19
N LEU A 229 -12.06 17.40 8.86
CA LEU A 229 -12.01 16.10 8.18
C LEU A 229 -10.60 15.78 7.65
N GLU A 230 -10.24 14.51 7.74
CA GLU A 230 -9.03 13.95 7.12
C GLU A 230 -9.38 13.25 5.81
N GLN A 231 -8.63 13.55 4.73
CA GLN A 231 -8.75 12.88 3.44
C GLN A 231 -7.37 12.60 2.83
N LYS A 232 -7.29 11.59 1.94
CA LYS A 232 -6.09 11.37 1.14
C LYS A 232 -5.89 12.54 0.18
N MET A 233 -4.71 13.15 0.20
CA MET A 233 -4.40 14.33 -0.62
C MET A 233 -3.19 14.09 -1.51
N ALA A 234 -3.22 14.67 -2.72
CA ALA A 234 -2.08 14.71 -3.62
C ALA A 234 -1.54 16.14 -3.74
N CYS A 235 -2.32 17.11 -4.24
CA CYS A 235 -1.83 18.45 -4.54
C CYS A 235 -1.92 19.46 -3.37
N GLY A 236 -2.82 19.28 -2.41
CA GLY A 236 -3.08 20.26 -1.34
C GLY A 236 -3.74 21.58 -1.78
N MET A 237 -3.88 21.84 -3.08
CA MET A 237 -4.25 23.12 -3.69
C MET A 237 -5.63 23.13 -4.36
N GLY A 238 -6.40 22.03 -4.26
CA GLY A 238 -7.74 21.92 -4.86
C GLY A 238 -7.79 21.58 -6.35
N VAL A 239 -6.66 21.32 -6.99
CA VAL A 239 -6.57 21.09 -8.45
C VAL A 239 -6.88 19.65 -8.85
N CYS A 240 -6.34 18.66 -8.10
CA CYS A 240 -6.42 17.24 -8.48
C CYS A 240 -7.76 16.57 -8.14
N LEU A 241 -8.63 17.20 -7.36
CA LEU A 241 -9.94 16.73 -6.90
C LEU A 241 -9.91 15.40 -6.10
N GLY A 242 -8.72 14.90 -5.75
CA GLY A 242 -8.55 13.61 -5.07
C GLY A 242 -9.03 13.57 -3.61
N CYS A 243 -9.20 14.72 -2.97
CA CYS A 243 -9.63 14.85 -1.57
C CYS A 243 -11.10 15.27 -1.41
N THR A 244 -11.96 14.96 -2.39
CA THR A 244 -13.37 15.33 -2.34
C THR A 244 -14.12 14.55 -1.27
N ILE A 245 -15.06 15.23 -0.60
CA ILE A 245 -16.05 14.68 0.31
C ILE A 245 -17.45 14.99 -0.22
N GLN A 246 -18.40 14.13 0.11
CA GLN A 246 -19.81 14.37 -0.20
C GLN A 246 -20.45 15.28 0.85
N THR A 247 -21.16 16.30 0.38
CA THR A 247 -21.95 17.21 1.23
C THR A 247 -23.35 17.38 0.65
N VAL A 248 -24.26 17.98 1.44
CA VAL A 248 -25.61 18.32 0.95
C VAL A 248 -25.58 19.33 -0.21
N ASP A 249 -24.50 20.10 -0.33
CA ASP A 249 -24.27 21.07 -1.40
C ASP A 249 -23.42 20.48 -2.56
N GLY A 250 -23.33 19.14 -2.67
CA GLY A 250 -22.50 18.43 -3.66
C GLY A 250 -21.08 18.15 -3.15
N TYR A 251 -20.17 17.76 -4.06
CA TYR A 251 -18.79 17.42 -3.71
C TYR A 251 -17.97 18.67 -3.36
N LYS A 252 -17.24 18.62 -2.24
CA LYS A 252 -16.32 19.66 -1.78
C LYS A 252 -14.91 19.09 -1.58
N ARG A 253 -13.90 19.92 -1.83
CA ARG A 253 -12.48 19.53 -1.70
C ARG A 253 -11.99 19.81 -0.29
N CYS A 254 -11.56 18.77 0.41
CA CYS A 254 -11.07 18.90 1.78
C CYS A 254 -9.88 19.89 1.90
N CYS A 255 -8.99 19.93 0.88
CA CYS A 255 -7.81 20.79 0.90
C CYS A 255 -8.08 22.28 0.51
N LYS A 256 -9.23 22.61 -0.04
CA LYS A 256 -9.55 23.98 -0.51
C LYS A 256 -10.79 24.53 0.17
N ASP A 257 -11.88 23.73 0.17
CA ASP A 257 -13.18 24.13 0.72
C ASP A 257 -13.30 23.75 2.21
N GLY A 258 -12.37 22.89 2.73
CA GLY A 258 -12.18 22.46 4.10
C GLY A 258 -10.75 22.78 4.60
N PRO A 259 -10.21 22.03 5.59
CA PRO A 259 -10.74 20.77 6.15
C PRO A 259 -11.89 20.91 7.13
N VAL A 260 -12.20 22.11 7.58
CA VAL A 260 -13.26 22.41 8.55
C VAL A 260 -14.58 22.66 7.82
N PHE A 261 -15.60 21.87 8.15
CA PHE A 261 -16.93 21.98 7.54
C PHE A 261 -18.00 22.08 8.62
N PRO A 262 -19.11 22.83 8.37
CA PRO A 262 -20.31 22.70 9.19
C PRO A 262 -20.80 21.26 9.18
N GLY A 263 -20.94 20.64 10.36
CA GLY A 263 -21.25 19.22 10.46
C GLY A 263 -22.58 18.85 9.79
N GLN A 264 -23.56 19.75 9.81
CA GLN A 264 -24.87 19.54 9.16
C GLN A 264 -24.77 19.36 7.64
N LYS A 265 -23.67 19.83 7.03
CA LYS A 265 -23.46 19.72 5.58
C LYS A 265 -22.77 18.43 5.15
N ILE A 266 -22.12 17.69 6.06
CA ILE A 266 -21.34 16.51 5.74
C ILE A 266 -22.25 15.29 5.60
N ILE A 267 -22.07 14.51 4.53
CA ILE A 267 -22.67 13.20 4.34
C ILE A 267 -21.58 12.17 4.61
N PHE A 268 -21.68 11.45 5.74
CA PHE A 268 -20.80 10.32 6.03
C PHE A 268 -21.34 9.04 5.40
N GLU A 269 -20.52 8.40 4.57
CA GLU A 269 -20.81 7.05 4.05
C GLU A 269 -20.88 6.03 5.19
N GLU A 270 -21.82 5.10 5.11
CA GLU A 270 -21.86 4.00 6.08
C GLU A 270 -20.62 3.12 5.93
N PRO A 271 -19.93 2.76 7.02
CA PRO A 271 -18.80 1.85 6.94
C PRO A 271 -19.30 0.48 6.49
N ALA A 272 -18.62 -0.12 5.49
CA ALA A 272 -18.81 -1.53 5.20
C ALA A 272 -18.65 -2.34 6.50
N ARG A 273 -19.62 -3.18 6.82
CA ARG A 273 -19.59 -4.03 8.03
C ARG A 273 -18.40 -4.97 7.94
N ALA A 274 -17.31 -4.62 8.60
CA ALA A 274 -16.24 -5.57 8.85
C ALA A 274 -16.72 -6.53 9.96
N GLU A 275 -16.85 -7.81 9.63
CA GLU A 275 -17.08 -8.84 10.65
C GLU A 275 -15.93 -8.79 11.68
N LYS A 276 -16.26 -8.65 12.95
CA LYS A 276 -15.29 -8.82 14.05
C LYS A 276 -15.00 -10.31 14.19
N ARG A 277 -13.82 -10.73 13.71
CA ARG A 277 -13.31 -12.08 13.92
C ARG A 277 -12.34 -12.07 15.12
N GLU A 278 -12.33 -13.14 15.90
CA GLU A 278 -11.38 -13.31 17.00
C GLU A 278 -9.96 -13.54 16.47
N ARG A 279 -8.96 -13.08 17.23
CA ARG A 279 -7.55 -13.33 16.91
C ARG A 279 -7.23 -14.81 17.07
N LEU A 280 -6.48 -15.38 16.13
CA LEU A 280 -6.08 -16.79 16.14
C LEU A 280 -4.68 -16.98 16.70
N LYS A 281 -4.43 -18.17 17.29
CA LYS A 281 -3.09 -18.60 17.72
C LYS A 281 -2.26 -19.13 16.53
N SER A 282 -2.91 -19.79 15.57
CA SER A 282 -2.29 -20.35 14.36
C SER A 282 -3.17 -20.10 13.15
N ALA A 283 -2.55 -20.09 11.95
CA ALA A 283 -3.23 -20.00 10.66
C ALA A 283 -2.61 -21.01 9.68
N ASP A 284 -3.41 -21.57 8.79
CA ASP A 284 -2.95 -22.47 7.73
C ASP A 284 -2.73 -21.65 6.45
N LEU A 285 -1.48 -21.55 6.03
CA LEU A 285 -1.08 -20.85 4.82
C LEU A 285 -1.10 -21.74 3.59
N SER A 286 -1.38 -23.04 3.72
CA SER A 286 -1.35 -23.97 2.60
C SER A 286 -2.34 -23.60 1.51
N VAL A 287 -1.92 -23.81 0.24
CA VAL A 287 -2.76 -23.56 -0.94
C VAL A 287 -2.60 -24.69 -1.93
N ASP A 288 -3.61 -24.92 -2.75
CA ASP A 288 -3.57 -25.80 -3.91
C ASP A 288 -3.59 -24.97 -5.20
N ILE A 289 -2.69 -25.26 -6.10
CA ILE A 289 -2.58 -24.55 -7.39
C ILE A 289 -2.73 -25.58 -8.51
N GLY A 290 -3.99 -25.96 -8.79
CA GLY A 290 -4.29 -26.89 -9.85
C GLY A 290 -3.64 -28.26 -9.67
N GLY A 291 -3.70 -28.83 -8.45
CA GLY A 291 -3.08 -30.10 -8.08
C GLY A 291 -1.67 -30.00 -7.52
N LEU A 292 -1.04 -28.81 -7.54
CA LEU A 292 0.23 -28.55 -6.86
C LEU A 292 -0.05 -28.00 -5.46
N ARG A 293 0.12 -28.80 -4.43
CA ARG A 293 -0.04 -28.38 -3.03
C ARG A 293 1.21 -27.70 -2.50
N LEU A 294 1.05 -26.44 -2.06
CA LEU A 294 2.11 -25.63 -1.46
C LEU A 294 1.83 -25.40 0.03
N LYS A 295 2.89 -25.38 0.86
CA LYS A 295 2.78 -25.11 2.30
C LYS A 295 2.40 -23.66 2.64
N ASN A 296 2.63 -22.72 1.71
CA ASN A 296 2.19 -21.33 1.76
C ASN A 296 2.15 -20.76 0.32
N PRO A 297 1.50 -19.59 0.10
CA PRO A 297 1.28 -19.05 -1.24
C PRO A 297 2.49 -18.33 -1.86
N VAL A 298 3.66 -18.31 -1.23
CA VAL A 298 4.82 -17.53 -1.68
C VAL A 298 5.78 -18.38 -2.51
N ILE A 299 5.97 -17.99 -3.77
CA ILE A 299 6.82 -18.67 -4.73
C ILE A 299 7.93 -17.72 -5.17
N ALA A 300 9.18 -18.19 -5.25
CA ALA A 300 10.25 -17.45 -5.88
C ALA A 300 10.04 -17.42 -7.40
N SER A 301 10.04 -16.20 -7.99
CA SER A 301 9.76 -16.02 -9.42
C SER A 301 10.93 -16.44 -10.30
N SER A 302 10.61 -17.03 -11.44
CA SER A 302 11.59 -17.41 -12.46
C SER A 302 12.49 -16.24 -12.86
N GLY A 303 13.80 -16.52 -12.97
CA GLY A 303 14.81 -15.58 -13.47
C GLY A 303 15.39 -14.62 -12.43
N THR A 304 14.82 -14.53 -11.23
CA THR A 304 15.27 -13.60 -10.17
C THR A 304 15.84 -14.29 -8.94
N PHE A 305 15.73 -15.61 -8.87
CA PHE A 305 16.15 -16.40 -7.70
C PHE A 305 17.12 -17.56 -8.07
N GLY A 306 17.67 -17.56 -9.28
CA GLY A 306 18.56 -18.64 -9.73
C GLY A 306 17.85 -20.00 -9.74
N PHE A 307 18.48 -20.96 -9.09
CA PHE A 307 17.92 -22.28 -8.77
C PHE A 307 17.62 -22.43 -7.27
N GLY A 308 17.81 -21.37 -6.49
CA GLY A 308 17.51 -21.30 -5.05
C GLY A 308 18.72 -21.59 -4.16
N THR A 309 19.66 -22.43 -4.59
CA THR A 309 20.87 -22.77 -3.84
C THR A 309 21.75 -21.55 -3.56
N GLU A 310 21.71 -20.55 -4.41
CA GLU A 310 22.45 -19.29 -4.28
C GLU A 310 22.02 -18.48 -3.04
N TYR A 311 20.82 -18.73 -2.52
CA TYR A 311 20.26 -18.04 -1.37
C TYR A 311 20.23 -18.87 -0.07
N GLU A 312 20.73 -20.11 -0.06
CA GLU A 312 20.74 -20.98 1.14
C GLU A 312 21.50 -20.35 2.33
N SER A 313 22.56 -19.60 2.04
CA SER A 313 23.32 -18.90 3.07
C SER A 313 22.60 -17.68 3.65
N VAL A 314 21.53 -17.21 3.01
CA VAL A 314 20.77 -16.02 3.44
C VAL A 314 19.65 -16.40 4.40
N PHE A 315 18.83 -17.39 4.04
CA PHE A 315 17.75 -17.91 4.88
C PHE A 315 17.37 -19.34 4.47
N ASN A 316 16.65 -20.04 5.32
CA ASN A 316 16.13 -21.37 5.01
C ASN A 316 15.08 -21.30 3.89
N ILE A 317 15.49 -21.69 2.68
CA ILE A 317 14.64 -21.66 1.47
C ILE A 317 13.43 -22.59 1.59
N GLY A 318 13.54 -23.64 2.39
CA GLY A 318 12.44 -24.55 2.71
C GLY A 318 11.23 -23.84 3.36
N LEU A 319 11.33 -22.58 3.80
CA LEU A 319 10.19 -21.78 4.26
C LEU A 319 9.24 -21.38 3.13
N LEU A 320 9.70 -21.35 1.88
CA LEU A 320 8.88 -20.94 0.74
C LEU A 320 7.89 -22.04 0.34
N GLY A 321 6.78 -21.64 -0.29
CA GLY A 321 5.87 -22.58 -0.93
C GLY A 321 6.50 -23.30 -2.12
N GLY A 322 7.27 -22.56 -2.95
CA GLY A 322 7.93 -23.13 -4.10
C GLY A 322 8.97 -22.20 -4.73
N ILE A 323 9.71 -22.74 -5.69
CA ILE A 323 10.66 -22.01 -6.55
C ILE A 323 10.32 -22.31 -8.01
N SER A 324 10.11 -21.25 -8.82
CA SER A 324 10.11 -21.37 -10.27
C SER A 324 11.55 -21.21 -10.77
N SER A 325 12.07 -22.22 -11.44
CA SER A 325 13.44 -22.24 -11.97
C SER A 325 13.70 -21.11 -12.96
N LYS A 326 14.96 -20.89 -13.37
CA LYS A 326 15.24 -20.07 -14.55
C LYS A 326 14.48 -20.58 -15.76
N GLY A 327 14.11 -19.66 -16.68
CA GLY A 327 13.49 -20.07 -17.95
C GLY A 327 14.39 -21.01 -18.73
N LEU A 328 13.99 -22.26 -18.86
CA LEU A 328 14.78 -23.37 -19.43
C LEU A 328 14.45 -23.57 -20.91
N THR A 329 15.44 -23.72 -21.73
CA THR A 329 15.35 -24.12 -23.14
C THR A 329 16.01 -25.46 -23.36
N ILE A 330 15.73 -26.16 -24.48
CA ILE A 330 16.39 -27.46 -24.79
C ILE A 330 17.91 -27.27 -24.76
N GLU A 331 18.41 -26.39 -25.61
CA GLU A 331 19.82 -26.07 -25.67
C GLU A 331 20.19 -24.94 -24.70
N PRO A 332 21.42 -24.90 -24.19
CA PRO A 332 21.88 -23.81 -23.35
C PRO A 332 21.87 -22.46 -24.10
N ARG A 333 21.61 -21.38 -23.38
CA ARG A 333 21.60 -20.00 -23.95
C ARG A 333 22.53 -19.10 -23.16
N GLN A 334 23.36 -18.33 -23.86
CA GLN A 334 24.27 -17.35 -23.25
C GLN A 334 23.59 -16.03 -22.86
N GLY A 335 22.34 -15.80 -23.32
CA GLY A 335 21.63 -14.57 -23.11
C GLY A 335 21.99 -13.45 -24.08
N ASN A 336 21.51 -12.24 -23.81
CA ASN A 336 21.76 -11.06 -24.63
C ASN A 336 23.14 -10.43 -24.34
N THR A 337 23.68 -9.70 -25.32
CA THR A 337 24.89 -8.88 -25.19
C THR A 337 24.59 -7.51 -24.59
N GLY A 338 25.64 -6.72 -24.33
CA GLY A 338 25.54 -5.34 -23.84
C GLY A 338 25.09 -5.20 -22.40
N VAL A 339 24.50 -4.07 -22.08
CA VAL A 339 23.92 -3.81 -20.75
C VAL A 339 22.71 -4.72 -20.53
N ARG A 340 22.69 -5.41 -19.40
CA ARG A 340 21.62 -6.38 -19.08
C ARG A 340 20.68 -5.93 -17.98
N VAL A 341 21.07 -4.96 -17.17
CA VAL A 341 20.31 -4.45 -16.03
C VAL A 341 20.44 -2.93 -16.00
N TRP A 342 19.34 -2.24 -15.73
CA TRP A 342 19.28 -0.79 -15.60
C TRP A 342 18.28 -0.40 -14.51
N GLU A 343 18.73 0.38 -13.53
CA GLU A 343 17.88 0.85 -12.45
C GLU A 343 16.99 2.01 -12.92
N THR A 344 15.76 2.05 -12.42
CA THR A 344 14.82 3.14 -12.64
C THR A 344 14.20 3.54 -11.30
N PRO A 345 13.60 4.74 -11.16
CA PRO A 345 12.84 5.07 -9.97
C PRO A 345 11.78 4.00 -9.66
N SER A 346 11.87 3.39 -8.46
CA SER A 346 10.96 2.32 -7.98
C SER A 346 10.88 1.06 -8.86
N GLY A 347 11.90 0.78 -9.68
CA GLY A 347 11.89 -0.39 -10.54
C GLY A 347 13.25 -0.76 -11.13
N LEU A 348 13.24 -1.83 -11.93
CA LEU A 348 14.41 -2.37 -12.60
C LEU A 348 14.04 -2.80 -14.01
N MET A 349 14.86 -2.43 -14.98
CA MET A 349 14.79 -2.95 -16.34
C MET A 349 15.85 -4.05 -16.56
N ASN A 350 15.49 -5.08 -17.33
CA ASN A 350 16.40 -6.18 -17.61
C ASN A 350 16.29 -6.67 -19.05
N SER A 351 17.44 -7.10 -19.60
CA SER A 351 17.57 -7.71 -20.91
C SER A 351 18.49 -8.93 -20.83
N ILE A 352 18.09 -9.94 -20.03
CA ILE A 352 18.94 -11.14 -19.79
C ILE A 352 18.95 -12.09 -20.99
N GLY A 353 17.82 -12.23 -21.71
CA GLY A 353 17.74 -13.08 -22.91
C GLY A 353 17.68 -14.58 -22.64
N LEU A 354 17.03 -15.01 -21.56
CA LEU A 354 16.87 -16.42 -21.17
C LEU A 354 18.21 -17.16 -21.01
N GLN A 355 19.22 -16.55 -20.40
CA GLN A 355 20.46 -17.29 -20.07
C GLN A 355 20.14 -18.46 -19.16
N ASN A 356 20.44 -19.68 -19.62
CA ASN A 356 20.18 -20.92 -18.88
C ASN A 356 21.07 -22.06 -19.38
N PRO A 357 21.28 -23.13 -18.58
CA PRO A 357 22.18 -24.23 -18.93
C PRO A 357 21.59 -25.29 -19.88
N GLY A 358 20.32 -25.16 -20.25
CA GLY A 358 19.56 -26.18 -20.98
C GLY A 358 18.87 -27.20 -20.08
N ILE A 359 17.75 -27.77 -20.56
CA ILE A 359 16.92 -28.73 -19.79
C ILE A 359 17.71 -29.99 -19.41
N PRO A 360 18.51 -30.63 -20.29
CA PRO A 360 19.28 -31.83 -19.92
C PRO A 360 20.24 -31.55 -18.75
N HIS A 361 20.97 -30.44 -18.79
CA HIS A 361 21.88 -30.04 -17.71
C HIS A 361 21.11 -29.75 -16.40
N PHE A 362 20.02 -29.00 -16.49
CA PHE A 362 19.16 -28.70 -15.34
C PHE A 362 18.68 -29.97 -14.63
N ILE A 363 18.22 -30.98 -15.39
CA ILE A 363 17.73 -32.23 -14.80
C ILE A 363 18.88 -32.98 -14.11
N LYS A 364 20.07 -32.98 -14.71
CA LYS A 364 21.22 -33.74 -14.22
C LYS A 364 21.89 -33.09 -13.00
N GLU A 365 22.09 -31.77 -13.00
CA GLU A 365 22.96 -31.10 -12.05
C GLU A 365 22.16 -30.25 -11.02
N GLU A 366 21.14 -29.51 -11.47
CA GLU A 366 20.46 -28.50 -10.63
C GLU A 366 19.24 -29.06 -9.89
N LEU A 367 18.39 -29.84 -10.57
CA LEU A 367 17.11 -30.31 -10.04
C LEU A 367 17.26 -31.04 -8.70
N GLY A 368 18.25 -31.95 -8.61
CA GLY A 368 18.50 -32.69 -7.38
C GLY A 368 18.88 -31.81 -6.19
N GLN A 369 19.56 -30.70 -6.44
CA GLN A 369 19.88 -29.70 -5.41
C GLN A 369 18.63 -28.89 -5.01
N MET A 370 17.85 -28.42 -5.99
CA MET A 370 16.60 -27.71 -5.71
C MET A 370 15.62 -28.53 -4.86
N LYS A 371 15.50 -29.83 -5.12
CA LYS A 371 14.63 -30.75 -4.34
C LYS A 371 15.06 -30.87 -2.88
N LYS A 372 16.37 -30.77 -2.59
CA LYS A 372 16.88 -30.81 -1.21
C LYS A 372 16.51 -29.56 -0.40
N LEU A 373 16.16 -28.43 -1.06
CA LEU A 373 15.74 -27.20 -0.40
C LEU A 373 14.42 -27.34 0.38
N GLY A 374 13.62 -28.39 0.10
CA GLY A 374 12.41 -28.71 0.87
C GLY A 374 11.19 -27.85 0.55
N CYS A 375 11.12 -27.27 -0.64
CA CYS A 375 9.93 -26.59 -1.20
C CYS A 375 9.63 -27.12 -2.61
N ALA A 376 8.44 -26.80 -3.16
CA ALA A 376 8.06 -27.27 -4.48
C ALA A 376 8.97 -26.70 -5.59
N VAL A 377 9.35 -27.54 -6.55
CA VAL A 377 10.16 -27.16 -7.70
C VAL A 377 9.30 -27.08 -8.95
N ILE A 378 9.14 -25.86 -9.47
CA ILE A 378 8.37 -25.56 -10.68
C ILE A 378 9.35 -25.29 -11.82
N ALA A 379 9.38 -26.15 -12.84
CA ALA A 379 10.24 -25.92 -13.99
C ALA A 379 9.65 -24.90 -14.95
N ASN A 380 10.32 -23.76 -15.17
CA ASN A 380 9.87 -22.73 -16.10
C ASN A 380 10.33 -23.09 -17.53
N LEU A 381 9.42 -23.65 -18.32
CA LEU A 381 9.67 -24.08 -19.69
C LEU A 381 9.56 -22.94 -20.67
N SER A 382 10.63 -22.68 -21.41
CA SER A 382 10.72 -21.68 -22.48
C SER A 382 11.19 -22.33 -23.78
N GLY A 383 10.88 -21.72 -24.91
CA GLY A 383 11.29 -22.25 -26.23
C GLY A 383 11.24 -21.18 -27.30
N SER A 384 11.76 -21.49 -28.50
CA SER A 384 11.71 -20.61 -29.67
C SER A 384 10.69 -21.07 -30.69
N THR A 385 10.34 -22.36 -30.71
CA THR A 385 9.34 -22.97 -31.62
C THR A 385 8.42 -23.89 -30.83
N ALA A 386 7.27 -24.24 -31.40
CA ALA A 386 6.33 -25.17 -30.77
C ALA A 386 6.99 -26.56 -30.54
N GLU A 387 7.85 -26.97 -31.46
CA GLU A 387 8.60 -28.25 -31.38
C GLU A 387 9.54 -28.25 -30.18
N SER A 388 10.32 -27.17 -29.98
CA SER A 388 11.24 -27.04 -28.81
C SER A 388 10.47 -27.00 -27.48
N TYR A 389 9.29 -26.38 -27.41
CA TYR A 389 8.44 -26.48 -26.24
C TYR A 389 7.94 -27.90 -25.98
N CYS A 390 7.50 -28.61 -27.04
CA CYS A 390 7.04 -30.00 -26.92
C CYS A 390 8.15 -30.97 -26.47
N GLU A 391 9.35 -30.80 -26.99
CA GLU A 391 10.53 -31.62 -26.61
C GLU A 391 10.89 -31.35 -25.15
N GLY A 392 10.98 -30.06 -24.74
CA GLY A 392 11.23 -29.67 -23.35
C GLY A 392 10.18 -30.22 -22.39
N ALA A 393 8.91 -30.15 -22.75
CA ALA A 393 7.82 -30.72 -21.97
C ALA A 393 7.98 -32.21 -21.72
N ARG A 394 8.32 -32.98 -22.75
CA ARG A 394 8.57 -34.44 -22.61
C ARG A 394 9.74 -34.77 -21.67
N LEU A 395 10.80 -33.97 -21.69
CA LEU A 395 11.95 -34.18 -20.79
C LEU A 395 11.56 -33.83 -19.33
N LEU A 396 10.86 -32.69 -19.12
CA LEU A 396 10.42 -32.27 -17.79
C LEU A 396 9.35 -33.19 -17.21
N GLU A 397 8.45 -33.74 -18.03
CA GLU A 397 7.46 -34.74 -17.58
C GLU A 397 8.14 -35.98 -16.97
N LYS A 398 9.25 -36.44 -17.56
CA LYS A 398 10.02 -37.60 -17.08
C LYS A 398 10.91 -37.27 -15.88
N SER A 399 11.10 -36.00 -15.53
CA SER A 399 11.96 -35.57 -14.44
C SER A 399 11.17 -35.45 -13.11
N ASP A 400 11.87 -35.20 -11.99
CA ASP A 400 11.30 -35.12 -10.66
C ASP A 400 10.82 -33.68 -10.30
N VAL A 401 10.44 -32.87 -11.28
CA VAL A 401 9.83 -31.55 -11.01
C VAL A 401 8.39 -31.73 -10.55
N ASP A 402 7.92 -30.85 -9.65
CA ASP A 402 6.58 -30.94 -9.08
C ASP A 402 5.50 -30.32 -10.01
N ALA A 403 5.89 -29.35 -10.86
CA ALA A 403 5.01 -28.74 -11.85
C ALA A 403 5.81 -28.15 -13.01
N ILE A 404 5.13 -27.83 -14.12
CA ILE A 404 5.70 -27.14 -15.28
C ILE A 404 5.02 -25.78 -15.43
N GLU A 405 5.82 -24.69 -15.43
CA GLU A 405 5.36 -23.34 -15.77
C GLU A 405 5.68 -23.06 -17.25
N LEU A 406 4.70 -23.18 -18.12
CA LEU A 406 4.83 -22.91 -19.56
C LEU A 406 4.95 -21.39 -19.79
N ASN A 407 6.13 -20.93 -20.14
CA ASN A 407 6.45 -19.52 -20.31
C ASN A 407 6.25 -19.07 -21.77
N ILE A 408 5.05 -18.62 -22.11
CA ILE A 408 4.70 -18.03 -23.42
C ILE A 408 4.80 -16.51 -23.42
N SER A 409 5.63 -15.94 -22.55
CA SER A 409 5.59 -14.51 -22.22
C SER A 409 6.93 -13.80 -22.28
N CYS A 410 8.01 -14.46 -22.72
CA CYS A 410 9.35 -13.86 -22.69
C CYS A 410 9.49 -12.72 -23.72
N PRO A 411 9.65 -11.44 -23.29
CA PRO A 411 9.72 -10.30 -24.21
C PRO A 411 11.07 -10.18 -24.94
N ASN A 412 12.08 -10.93 -24.48
CA ASN A 412 13.47 -10.78 -24.93
C ASN A 412 13.90 -11.80 -26.00
N VAL A 413 12.95 -12.48 -26.65
CA VAL A 413 13.18 -13.48 -27.70
C VAL A 413 12.43 -13.07 -28.97
N ALA A 414 13.11 -12.98 -30.09
CA ALA A 414 12.57 -12.50 -31.37
C ALA A 414 11.52 -13.46 -31.99
N THR A 415 11.66 -14.77 -31.77
CA THR A 415 10.74 -15.81 -32.24
C THR A 415 10.39 -16.73 -31.06
N GLY A 416 9.11 -17.15 -30.94
CA GLY A 416 8.61 -17.89 -29.77
C GLY A 416 8.22 -16.96 -28.61
N GLY A 417 8.21 -17.45 -27.38
CA GLY A 417 7.98 -16.64 -26.16
C GLY A 417 6.76 -15.73 -26.25
N ALA A 418 6.98 -14.42 -26.20
CA ALA A 418 5.90 -13.43 -26.19
C ALA A 418 4.97 -13.50 -27.41
N ALA A 419 5.46 -13.86 -28.59
CA ALA A 419 4.62 -13.99 -29.80
C ALA A 419 3.53 -15.07 -29.63
N MET A 420 3.81 -16.15 -28.91
CA MET A 420 2.83 -17.22 -28.63
C MET A 420 1.78 -16.80 -27.62
N GLY A 421 2.08 -15.85 -26.74
CA GLY A 421 1.16 -15.34 -25.73
C GLY A 421 0.32 -14.14 -26.14
N MET A 422 0.48 -13.61 -27.38
CA MET A 422 -0.17 -12.37 -27.82
C MET A 422 -1.61 -12.55 -28.27
N SER A 423 -2.04 -13.78 -28.64
CA SER A 423 -3.41 -14.05 -29.09
C SER A 423 -4.01 -15.26 -28.37
N CYS A 424 -5.34 -15.28 -28.25
CA CYS A 424 -6.08 -16.41 -27.68
C CYS A 424 -5.80 -17.70 -28.46
N GLN A 425 -5.74 -17.62 -29.79
CA GLN A 425 -5.51 -18.79 -30.65
C GLN A 425 -4.12 -19.40 -30.40
N SER A 426 -3.05 -18.60 -30.52
CA SER A 426 -1.68 -19.11 -30.37
C SER A 426 -1.40 -19.62 -28.96
N ALA A 427 -1.91 -18.93 -27.93
CA ALA A 427 -1.75 -19.34 -26.53
C ALA A 427 -2.53 -20.64 -26.23
N GLY A 428 -3.75 -20.76 -26.74
CA GLY A 428 -4.54 -21.97 -26.62
C GLY A 428 -3.90 -23.16 -27.34
N ASP A 429 -3.44 -22.96 -28.58
CA ASP A 429 -2.83 -24.03 -29.39
C ASP A 429 -1.55 -24.59 -28.75
N ILE A 430 -0.63 -23.75 -28.29
CA ILE A 430 0.58 -24.22 -27.61
C ILE A 430 0.24 -24.92 -26.28
N THR A 431 -0.69 -24.34 -25.49
CA THR A 431 -1.11 -24.94 -24.21
C THR A 431 -1.71 -26.35 -24.46
N LYS A 432 -2.58 -26.49 -25.45
CA LYS A 432 -3.18 -27.78 -25.82
C LYS A 432 -2.12 -28.82 -26.25
N LYS A 433 -1.12 -28.41 -27.07
CA LYS A 433 -0.02 -29.29 -27.48
C LYS A 433 0.78 -29.74 -26.27
N ILE A 434 1.10 -28.86 -25.34
CA ILE A 434 1.87 -29.21 -24.15
C ILE A 434 1.05 -30.09 -23.20
N ARG A 435 -0.23 -29.75 -22.95
CA ARG A 435 -1.12 -30.58 -22.11
C ARG A 435 -1.21 -32.01 -22.57
N ALA A 436 -1.22 -32.25 -23.89
CA ALA A 436 -1.23 -33.62 -24.45
C ALA A 436 0.05 -34.45 -24.17
N LEU A 437 1.12 -33.81 -23.72
CA LEU A 437 2.42 -34.42 -23.47
C LEU A 437 2.78 -34.56 -21.99
N VAL A 438 2.06 -33.87 -21.10
CA VAL A 438 2.37 -33.83 -19.68
C VAL A 438 1.14 -34.16 -18.83
N THR A 439 1.35 -34.80 -17.70
CA THR A 439 0.32 -35.11 -16.69
C THR A 439 0.50 -34.27 -15.43
N LYS A 440 1.72 -33.77 -15.21
CA LYS A 440 2.03 -32.85 -14.10
C LYS A 440 1.19 -31.58 -14.13
N PRO A 441 1.01 -30.89 -13.00
CA PRO A 441 0.37 -29.58 -12.97
C PRO A 441 1.00 -28.61 -13.96
N LEU A 442 0.17 -28.05 -14.87
CA LEU A 442 0.58 -27.16 -15.95
C LEU A 442 0.12 -25.72 -15.65
N ILE A 443 1.06 -24.88 -15.29
CA ILE A 443 0.87 -23.46 -15.07
C ILE A 443 1.21 -22.72 -16.35
N VAL A 444 0.38 -21.78 -16.84
CA VAL A 444 0.71 -21.01 -18.04
C VAL A 444 1.02 -19.55 -17.64
N LYS A 445 2.27 -19.12 -17.95
CA LYS A 445 2.75 -17.77 -17.64
C LYS A 445 2.49 -16.81 -18.79
N LEU A 446 1.65 -15.81 -18.55
CA LEU A 446 1.17 -14.88 -19.55
C LEU A 446 2.02 -13.61 -19.65
N THR A 447 2.01 -13.01 -20.84
CA THR A 447 2.63 -11.70 -21.09
C THR A 447 1.66 -10.57 -20.78
N PRO A 448 2.09 -9.49 -20.10
CA PRO A 448 1.25 -8.31 -19.88
C PRO A 448 1.03 -7.47 -21.16
N GLN A 449 1.72 -7.78 -22.25
CA GLN A 449 1.57 -7.10 -23.53
C GLN A 449 0.40 -7.63 -24.38
N ALA A 450 -0.23 -8.76 -24.00
CA ALA A 450 -1.38 -9.30 -24.71
C ALA A 450 -2.53 -8.25 -24.76
N PRO A 451 -3.05 -7.92 -25.95
CA PRO A 451 -4.15 -6.94 -26.05
C PRO A 451 -5.42 -7.38 -25.31
N ASP A 452 -5.69 -8.68 -25.28
CA ASP A 452 -6.79 -9.31 -24.56
C ASP A 452 -6.25 -10.38 -23.58
N ILE A 453 -5.77 -9.93 -22.43
CA ILE A 453 -5.19 -10.83 -21.42
C ILE A 453 -6.22 -11.79 -20.84
N VAL A 454 -7.48 -11.35 -20.72
CA VAL A 454 -8.57 -12.17 -20.20
C VAL A 454 -8.91 -13.29 -21.19
N GLY A 455 -9.08 -12.96 -22.46
CA GLY A 455 -9.33 -13.95 -23.51
C GLY A 455 -8.19 -14.96 -23.63
N VAL A 456 -6.92 -14.51 -23.54
CA VAL A 456 -5.76 -15.40 -23.54
C VAL A 456 -5.78 -16.35 -22.34
N ALA A 457 -6.07 -15.87 -21.13
CA ALA A 457 -6.18 -16.70 -19.94
C ALA A 457 -7.28 -17.76 -20.08
N MET A 458 -8.45 -17.35 -20.58
CA MET A 458 -9.58 -18.27 -20.82
C MET A 458 -9.29 -19.31 -21.92
N ALA A 459 -8.55 -18.92 -22.97
CA ALA A 459 -8.11 -19.86 -24.00
C ALA A 459 -7.13 -20.90 -23.45
N CYS A 460 -6.18 -20.50 -22.61
CA CYS A 460 -5.27 -21.43 -21.93
C CYS A 460 -6.03 -22.37 -20.99
N LYS A 461 -6.98 -21.86 -20.18
CA LYS A 461 -7.87 -22.69 -19.34
C LYS A 461 -8.61 -23.73 -20.17
N LYS A 462 -9.24 -23.33 -21.26
CA LYS A 462 -9.97 -24.23 -22.17
C LYS A 462 -9.05 -25.28 -22.81
N ALA A 463 -7.78 -24.93 -23.01
CA ALA A 463 -6.76 -25.81 -23.58
C ALA A 463 -6.14 -26.78 -22.55
N GLY A 464 -6.54 -26.74 -21.27
CA GLY A 464 -6.14 -27.68 -20.24
C GLY A 464 -5.01 -27.17 -19.33
N ALA A 465 -4.82 -25.86 -19.18
CA ALA A 465 -4.02 -25.31 -18.11
C ALA A 465 -4.66 -25.58 -16.74
N ASP A 466 -3.88 -25.96 -15.74
CA ASP A 466 -4.32 -26.19 -14.36
C ASP A 466 -4.24 -24.89 -13.52
N ALA A 467 -3.40 -23.93 -13.93
CA ALA A 467 -3.29 -22.61 -13.32
C ALA A 467 -2.76 -21.57 -14.33
N ILE A 468 -3.01 -20.29 -14.03
CA ILE A 468 -2.47 -19.17 -14.79
C ILE A 468 -1.52 -18.36 -13.88
N SER A 469 -0.29 -18.02 -14.35
CA SER A 469 0.58 -17.06 -13.68
C SER A 469 0.64 -15.73 -14.44
N LEU A 470 0.38 -14.64 -13.72
CA LEU A 470 0.15 -13.30 -14.27
C LEU A 470 0.90 -12.23 -13.44
N CYS A 471 1.90 -11.54 -14.01
CA CYS A 471 2.36 -11.61 -15.37
C CYS A 471 3.90 -11.59 -15.43
N ASN A 472 4.48 -11.80 -16.62
CA ASN A 472 5.89 -11.52 -16.88
C ASN A 472 6.17 -10.01 -16.84
N SER A 473 7.43 -9.58 -17.03
CA SER A 473 7.83 -8.17 -17.00
C SER A 473 7.17 -7.36 -18.13
N PHE A 474 6.84 -6.11 -17.81
CA PHE A 474 6.35 -5.13 -18.79
C PHE A 474 7.49 -4.71 -19.72
N GLN A 475 7.19 -4.18 -20.89
CA GLN A 475 8.21 -3.64 -21.77
C GLN A 475 8.42 -2.14 -21.52
N GLY A 476 9.68 -1.72 -21.49
CA GLY A 476 10.09 -0.32 -21.41
C GLY A 476 11.31 -0.04 -22.27
N VAL A 477 11.67 1.25 -22.38
CA VAL A 477 12.88 1.74 -23.03
C VAL A 477 13.61 2.65 -22.06
N ALA A 478 14.94 2.57 -22.04
CA ALA A 478 15.81 3.52 -21.36
C ALA A 478 16.79 4.13 -22.36
N ILE A 479 17.02 5.44 -22.26
CA ILE A 479 17.94 6.21 -23.10
C ILE A 479 19.12 6.65 -22.23
N ASP A 480 20.32 6.37 -22.69
CA ASP A 480 21.54 6.99 -22.18
C ASP A 480 21.66 8.38 -22.81
N ILE A 481 21.38 9.41 -22.03
CA ILE A 481 21.33 10.79 -22.52
C ILE A 481 22.72 11.35 -22.87
N GLU A 482 23.77 10.85 -22.24
CA GLU A 482 25.15 11.27 -22.51
C GLU A 482 25.66 10.68 -23.82
N ARG A 483 25.23 9.44 -24.14
CA ARG A 483 25.59 8.76 -25.38
C ARG A 483 24.60 8.97 -26.52
N GLY A 484 23.41 9.50 -26.22
CA GLY A 484 22.34 9.72 -27.20
C GLY A 484 21.79 8.44 -27.84
N CYS A 485 21.81 7.30 -27.12
CA CYS A 485 21.40 5.99 -27.66
C CYS A 485 20.61 5.17 -26.62
N PRO A 486 19.87 4.12 -27.05
CA PRO A 486 19.25 3.18 -26.13
C PRO A 486 20.28 2.51 -25.24
N VAL A 487 19.93 2.30 -23.94
CA VAL A 487 20.77 1.60 -22.96
C VAL A 487 20.98 0.14 -23.34
N PHE A 488 19.95 -0.53 -23.86
CA PHE A 488 19.98 -1.95 -24.18
C PHE A 488 20.15 -2.18 -25.70
N ASP A 489 20.99 -3.14 -26.08
CA ASP A 489 21.19 -3.53 -27.48
C ASP A 489 19.88 -3.93 -28.17
N LYS A 490 18.91 -4.48 -27.43
CA LYS A 490 17.57 -4.85 -27.92
C LYS A 490 16.56 -3.71 -27.87
N ILE A 491 16.99 -2.48 -27.53
CA ILE A 491 16.17 -1.27 -27.35
C ILE A 491 15.13 -1.44 -26.26
N LYS A 492 14.21 -2.41 -26.41
CA LYS A 492 13.16 -2.73 -25.42
C LYS A 492 13.68 -3.78 -24.44
N ALA A 493 13.37 -3.58 -23.17
CA ALA A 493 13.75 -4.47 -22.08
C ALA A 493 12.56 -4.72 -21.13
N GLY A 494 12.64 -5.80 -20.35
CA GLY A 494 11.62 -6.11 -19.35
C GLY A 494 11.70 -5.14 -18.18
N PHE A 495 10.57 -4.55 -17.76
CA PHE A 495 10.45 -3.66 -16.62
C PHE A 495 9.66 -4.32 -15.50
N GLY A 496 10.21 -4.31 -14.28
CA GLY A 496 9.62 -4.88 -13.06
C GLY A 496 9.94 -4.04 -11.82
N GLY A 497 9.49 -4.50 -10.66
CA GLY A 497 9.67 -3.82 -9.39
C GLY A 497 8.40 -3.12 -8.90
N PRO A 498 8.44 -2.41 -7.74
CA PRO A 498 7.23 -1.85 -7.10
C PRO A 498 6.38 -0.95 -8.01
N ALA A 499 6.99 -0.27 -8.98
CA ALA A 499 6.28 0.62 -9.92
C ALA A 499 5.20 -0.09 -10.74
N VAL A 500 5.36 -1.37 -11.08
CA VAL A 500 4.39 -2.11 -11.91
C VAL A 500 3.25 -2.73 -11.11
N ARG A 501 3.31 -2.73 -9.76
CA ARG A 501 2.33 -3.42 -8.92
C ARG A 501 0.88 -3.08 -9.23
N PRO A 502 0.45 -1.80 -9.31
CA PRO A 502 -0.96 -1.49 -9.54
C PRO A 502 -1.46 -1.97 -10.90
N ILE A 503 -0.57 -2.01 -11.92
CA ILE A 503 -0.92 -2.50 -13.25
C ILE A 503 -1.04 -4.03 -13.24
N ALA A 504 -0.07 -4.74 -12.64
CA ALA A 504 -0.11 -6.18 -12.51
C ALA A 504 -1.31 -6.66 -11.67
N LEU A 505 -1.62 -5.96 -10.57
CA LEU A 505 -2.79 -6.23 -9.72
C LEU A 505 -4.10 -6.09 -10.51
N ARG A 506 -4.23 -5.06 -11.38
CA ARG A 506 -5.39 -4.90 -12.27
C ARG A 506 -5.54 -6.08 -13.21
N LEU A 507 -4.47 -6.55 -13.84
CA LEU A 507 -4.52 -7.70 -14.75
C LEU A 507 -5.00 -8.97 -14.02
N VAL A 508 -4.49 -9.22 -12.80
CA VAL A 508 -4.94 -10.34 -11.96
C VAL A 508 -6.42 -10.18 -11.62
N TRP A 509 -6.85 -8.98 -11.22
CA TRP A 509 -8.26 -8.70 -10.93
C TRP A 509 -9.19 -9.05 -12.08
N GLU A 510 -8.87 -8.58 -13.30
CA GLU A 510 -9.69 -8.79 -14.51
C GLU A 510 -9.79 -10.29 -14.88
N VAL A 511 -8.68 -11.04 -14.79
CA VAL A 511 -8.69 -12.48 -15.07
C VAL A 511 -9.46 -13.26 -14.01
N VAL A 512 -9.28 -12.94 -12.71
CA VAL A 512 -10.04 -13.58 -11.64
C VAL A 512 -11.53 -13.25 -11.74
N GLU A 513 -11.89 -12.01 -12.07
CA GLU A 513 -13.30 -11.63 -12.29
C GLU A 513 -13.93 -12.44 -13.42
N ALA A 514 -13.19 -12.73 -14.49
CA ALA A 514 -13.65 -13.60 -15.56
C ALA A 514 -13.77 -15.07 -15.13
N MET A 515 -12.79 -15.58 -14.36
CA MET A 515 -12.86 -16.94 -13.79
C MET A 515 -14.06 -17.09 -12.84
N ASN A 516 -14.38 -16.07 -12.05
CA ASN A 516 -15.52 -16.10 -11.12
C ASN A 516 -16.89 -16.15 -11.79
N LYS A 517 -16.98 -15.85 -13.10
CA LYS A 517 -18.22 -16.03 -13.89
C LYS A 517 -18.45 -17.48 -14.30
N LEU A 518 -17.46 -18.36 -14.16
CA LEU A 518 -17.58 -19.79 -14.40
C LEU A 518 -18.14 -20.51 -13.17
N PRO A 519 -18.76 -21.71 -13.34
CA PRO A 519 -19.02 -22.64 -12.25
C PRO A 519 -17.76 -22.91 -11.44
N GLU A 520 -17.89 -23.13 -10.13
CA GLU A 520 -16.73 -23.25 -9.22
C GLU A 520 -15.77 -24.37 -9.63
N GLU A 521 -16.31 -25.51 -10.06
CA GLU A 521 -15.60 -26.69 -10.52
C GLU A 521 -14.82 -26.48 -11.83
N GLU A 522 -15.14 -25.45 -12.58
CA GLU A 522 -14.44 -25.09 -13.81
C GLU A 522 -13.34 -24.02 -13.60
N ARG A 523 -13.28 -23.40 -12.43
CA ARG A 523 -12.31 -22.34 -12.14
C ARG A 523 -10.93 -22.93 -11.93
N ILE A 524 -9.93 -22.26 -12.48
CA ILE A 524 -8.53 -22.57 -12.20
C ILE A 524 -7.87 -21.41 -11.43
N PRO A 525 -6.92 -21.72 -10.52
CA PRO A 525 -6.25 -20.71 -9.73
C PRO A 525 -5.39 -19.76 -10.57
N VAL A 526 -5.32 -18.51 -10.11
CA VAL A 526 -4.45 -17.46 -10.67
C VAL A 526 -3.33 -17.16 -9.69
N ILE A 527 -2.08 -17.12 -10.18
CA ILE A 527 -0.89 -16.75 -9.44
C ILE A 527 -0.53 -15.31 -9.79
N GLY A 528 -0.49 -14.42 -8.79
CA GLY A 528 -0.17 -13.00 -9.01
C GLY A 528 1.33 -12.74 -9.04
N ILE A 529 1.80 -11.98 -10.03
CA ILE A 529 3.22 -11.60 -10.20
C ILE A 529 3.30 -10.13 -10.60
N GLY A 530 4.21 -9.38 -9.98
CA GLY A 530 4.55 -8.01 -10.41
C GLY A 530 4.52 -6.99 -9.28
N GLY A 531 5.69 -6.52 -8.88
CA GLY A 531 5.86 -5.44 -7.92
C GLY A 531 5.56 -5.80 -6.46
N ILE A 532 5.44 -7.08 -6.13
CA ILE A 532 5.24 -7.58 -4.77
C ILE A 532 6.58 -7.48 -4.03
N ALA A 533 6.65 -6.62 -3.02
CA ALA A 533 7.86 -6.38 -2.23
C ALA A 533 7.64 -6.61 -0.72
N THR A 534 6.40 -6.57 -0.26
CA THR A 534 6.04 -6.72 1.16
C THR A 534 4.86 -7.67 1.32
N TRP A 535 4.63 -8.16 2.54
CA TRP A 535 3.45 -8.96 2.87
C TRP A 535 2.11 -8.23 2.58
N ARG A 536 2.09 -6.88 2.65
CA ARG A 536 0.90 -6.09 2.32
C ARG A 536 0.56 -6.19 0.85
N ASP A 537 1.59 -6.16 -0.01
CA ASP A 537 1.41 -6.30 -1.45
C ASP A 537 0.88 -7.71 -1.78
N ALA A 538 1.42 -8.76 -1.12
CA ALA A 538 0.92 -10.13 -1.27
C ALA A 538 -0.54 -10.26 -0.84
N VAL A 539 -0.93 -9.62 0.28
CA VAL A 539 -2.33 -9.57 0.73
C VAL A 539 -3.23 -8.89 -0.29
N GLU A 540 -2.79 -7.78 -0.93
CA GLU A 540 -3.57 -7.11 -1.98
C GLU A 540 -3.87 -8.06 -3.15
N PHE A 541 -2.86 -8.81 -3.62
CA PHE A 541 -3.05 -9.80 -4.69
C PHE A 541 -3.98 -10.95 -4.29
N ILE A 542 -3.84 -11.48 -3.08
CA ILE A 542 -4.71 -12.54 -2.57
C ILE A 542 -6.16 -12.02 -2.41
N MET A 543 -6.35 -10.83 -1.87
CA MET A 543 -7.68 -10.20 -1.78
C MET A 543 -8.31 -9.92 -3.14
N ALA A 544 -7.50 -9.68 -4.17
CA ALA A 544 -7.97 -9.58 -5.56
C ALA A 544 -8.32 -10.94 -6.17
N GLY A 545 -7.99 -12.06 -5.51
CA GLY A 545 -8.33 -13.43 -5.89
C GLY A 545 -7.16 -14.28 -6.40
N ALA A 546 -5.92 -13.82 -6.25
CA ALA A 546 -4.76 -14.66 -6.51
C ALA A 546 -4.67 -15.77 -5.45
N ALA A 547 -4.58 -17.03 -5.88
CA ALA A 547 -4.40 -18.18 -5.00
C ALA A 547 -2.98 -18.26 -4.42
N ALA A 548 -2.00 -17.73 -5.15
CA ALA A 548 -0.60 -17.62 -4.74
C ALA A 548 0.05 -16.40 -5.36
N VAL A 549 1.27 -16.09 -4.94
CA VAL A 549 2.06 -14.96 -5.45
C VAL A 549 3.47 -15.41 -5.82
N GLN A 550 4.03 -14.85 -6.91
CA GLN A 550 5.45 -14.99 -7.23
C GLN A 550 6.18 -13.67 -6.94
N VAL A 551 7.28 -13.77 -6.19
CA VAL A 551 8.12 -12.64 -5.80
C VAL A 551 9.41 -12.66 -6.61
N GLY A 552 9.72 -11.55 -7.28
CA GLY A 552 10.88 -11.42 -8.15
C GLY A 552 11.84 -10.32 -7.70
N THR A 553 11.77 -9.17 -8.34
CA THR A 553 12.71 -8.03 -8.21
C THR A 553 12.96 -7.59 -6.75
N ALA A 554 12.01 -7.81 -5.85
CA ALA A 554 12.15 -7.45 -4.43
C ALA A 554 13.35 -8.13 -3.76
N THR A 555 13.74 -9.34 -4.17
CA THR A 555 14.92 -10.06 -3.66
C THR A 555 16.23 -9.33 -3.89
N PHE A 556 16.32 -8.50 -4.92
CA PHE A 556 17.55 -7.75 -5.22
C PHE A 556 17.79 -6.59 -4.25
N SER A 557 16.72 -5.98 -3.73
CA SER A 557 16.80 -4.92 -2.73
C SER A 557 16.72 -5.43 -1.29
N ASN A 558 16.00 -6.52 -1.07
CA ASN A 558 15.90 -7.19 0.23
C ASN A 558 15.92 -8.72 0.04
N PRO A 559 17.06 -9.38 0.25
CA PRO A 559 17.18 -10.84 0.13
C PRO A 559 16.22 -11.62 1.03
N PHE A 560 15.77 -11.04 2.14
CA PHE A 560 14.80 -11.63 3.06
C PHE A 560 13.33 -11.37 2.68
N ALA A 561 13.05 -10.63 1.59
CA ALA A 561 11.70 -10.18 1.25
C ALA A 561 10.67 -11.32 1.27
N MET A 562 10.99 -12.48 0.68
CA MET A 562 10.06 -13.61 0.63
C MET A 562 9.80 -14.22 2.01
N LYS A 563 10.83 -14.37 2.85
CA LYS A 563 10.67 -14.80 4.25
C LYS A 563 9.77 -13.85 5.02
N GLU A 564 10.03 -12.55 4.93
CA GLU A 564 9.23 -11.50 5.59
C GLU A 564 7.78 -11.47 5.07
N ILE A 565 7.56 -11.82 3.80
CA ILE A 565 6.21 -11.94 3.23
C ILE A 565 5.47 -13.13 3.85
N VAL A 566 6.09 -14.31 3.98
CA VAL A 566 5.47 -15.48 4.63
C VAL A 566 5.10 -15.17 6.08
N GLU A 567 6.05 -14.65 6.86
CA GLU A 567 5.84 -14.28 8.27
C GLU A 567 4.76 -13.19 8.42
N GLY A 568 4.77 -12.20 7.55
CA GLY A 568 3.80 -11.10 7.55
C GLY A 568 2.39 -11.54 7.16
N LEU A 569 2.24 -12.50 6.24
CA LEU A 569 0.96 -13.14 5.89
C LEU A 569 0.38 -13.89 7.09
N GLU A 570 1.19 -14.71 7.76
CA GLU A 570 0.77 -15.45 8.94
C GLU A 570 0.30 -14.50 10.07
N ALA A 571 1.10 -13.47 10.35
CA ALA A 571 0.77 -12.47 11.35
C ALA A 571 -0.52 -11.68 10.99
N PHE A 572 -0.71 -11.36 9.71
CA PHE A 572 -1.93 -10.71 9.21
C PHE A 572 -3.15 -11.60 9.43
N MET A 573 -3.09 -12.89 9.05
CA MET A 573 -4.19 -13.84 9.19
C MET A 573 -4.56 -14.03 10.67
N LYS A 574 -3.58 -14.26 11.54
CA LYS A 574 -3.80 -14.39 13.00
C LYS A 574 -4.52 -13.16 13.57
N ARG A 575 -4.05 -11.98 13.23
CA ARG A 575 -4.63 -10.70 13.69
C ARG A 575 -6.06 -10.49 13.21
N LYS A 576 -6.35 -10.91 11.94
CA LYS A 576 -7.67 -10.73 11.29
C LYS A 576 -8.64 -11.88 11.57
N GLY A 577 -8.19 -12.99 12.19
CA GLY A 577 -9.00 -14.16 12.44
C GLY A 577 -9.30 -14.99 11.18
N TYR A 578 -8.41 -14.95 10.18
CA TYR A 578 -8.47 -15.82 9.00
C TYR A 578 -7.76 -17.14 9.29
N ARG A 579 -8.44 -18.27 9.16
CA ARG A 579 -7.90 -19.60 9.43
C ARG A 579 -7.09 -20.13 8.26
N THR A 580 -7.54 -19.86 7.05
CA THR A 580 -6.94 -20.29 5.78
C THR A 580 -6.80 -19.12 4.81
N ILE A 581 -5.98 -19.26 3.78
CA ILE A 581 -5.87 -18.28 2.69
C ILE A 581 -7.22 -18.09 1.99
N LYS A 582 -8.03 -19.14 1.86
CA LYS A 582 -9.37 -19.09 1.24
C LYS A 582 -10.32 -18.11 1.94
N ASP A 583 -10.16 -17.88 3.24
CA ASP A 583 -11.05 -17.00 4.02
C ASP A 583 -11.02 -15.53 3.56
N PHE A 584 -9.97 -15.12 2.83
CA PHE A 584 -9.84 -13.76 2.32
C PHE A 584 -9.41 -13.66 0.85
N CYS A 585 -9.18 -14.80 0.19
CA CYS A 585 -8.90 -14.84 -1.25
C CYS A 585 -10.12 -14.33 -2.01
N GLY A 586 -9.93 -13.30 -2.85
CA GLY A 586 -11.02 -12.70 -3.65
C GLY A 586 -12.01 -11.82 -2.87
N ILE A 587 -11.82 -11.62 -1.57
CA ILE A 587 -12.77 -10.84 -0.73
C ILE A 587 -12.96 -9.40 -1.23
N ALA A 588 -11.96 -8.81 -1.89
CA ALA A 588 -12.07 -7.46 -2.42
C ALA A 588 -13.00 -7.39 -3.63
N GLN A 589 -13.25 -8.51 -4.34
CA GLN A 589 -14.19 -8.56 -5.46
C GLN A 589 -15.65 -8.71 -4.99
N THR A 590 -15.86 -9.24 -3.79
CA THR A 590 -17.22 -9.41 -3.22
C THR A 590 -17.66 -8.21 -2.37
N ASN A 591 -16.70 -7.48 -1.78
CA ASN A 591 -16.95 -6.29 -0.94
C ASN A 591 -16.92 -5.00 -1.77
N ARG A 592 -17.74 -4.92 -2.82
CA ARG A 592 -17.89 -3.71 -3.65
C ARG A 592 -18.95 -2.76 -3.14
#